data_388bce5f9704b6b1df450624c8abe48f
#
_entry.id   388bce5f9704b6b1df450624c8abe48f
#
_cell.length_a   1.000
_cell.length_b   1.000
_cell.length_c   1.000
_cell.angle_alpha   90.00
_cell.angle_beta   90.00
_cell.angle_gamma   90.00
#
_symmetry.space_group_name_H-M   'P 1'
#
loop_
_entity.id
_entity.type
_entity.pdbx_description
1 polymer ?
#
loop_
_entity_poly.entity_id
_entity_poly.type
_entity_poly.pdbx_seq_one_letter_code
_entity_poly.pdbx_strand_id
1 'polypeptide(L)'
;DALAEAQRLGFAESDPTNDVDGIDAAYKMVILSQFAFGMKVAFDDVAHKGIRNITPEDVAVAQDLGYVVKLVGSIEETPSGIAAEVTPTFLPIAHPLASVNGVMNAVFVESIGIGESMYYGPGAGQKPTATSVVADIVRIVRRLNDGTIGKDFNEYSRDLVLANPEDVKANYYFSILAPDSKGQVLKLA
;
A
#
# COMPACT_ATOMS: atom_id res chain seq x y z
N ASP A 1 -2.44 -19.05 13.67
CA ASP A 1 -1.86 -18.57 12.42
C ASP A 1 -2.85 -17.62 11.73
N ALA A 2 -2.50 -16.31 11.64
CA ALA A 2 -3.39 -15.25 11.16
C ALA A 2 -3.86 -15.51 9.71
N LEU A 3 -2.98 -16.06 8.86
CA LEU A 3 -3.32 -16.37 7.47
C LEU A 3 -4.37 -17.49 7.39
N ALA A 4 -4.19 -18.57 8.15
CA ALA A 4 -5.15 -19.66 8.18
C ALA A 4 -6.54 -19.20 8.67
N GLU A 5 -6.58 -18.30 9.64
CA GLU A 5 -7.84 -17.71 10.10
C GLU A 5 -8.47 -16.79 9.04
N ALA A 6 -7.69 -15.97 8.34
CA ALA A 6 -8.18 -15.16 7.23
C ALA A 6 -8.76 -16.01 6.09
N GLN A 7 -8.11 -17.12 5.75
CA GLN A 7 -8.61 -18.09 4.76
C GLN A 7 -9.91 -18.76 5.23
N ARG A 8 -9.96 -19.18 6.49
CA ARG A 8 -11.18 -19.79 7.08
C ARG A 8 -12.38 -18.84 7.06
N LEU A 9 -12.14 -17.55 7.26
CA LEU A 9 -13.18 -16.51 7.23
C LEU A 9 -13.51 -16.01 5.81
N GLY A 10 -12.81 -16.48 4.77
CA GLY A 10 -13.03 -16.08 3.38
C GLY A 10 -12.52 -14.70 3.04
N PHE A 11 -11.54 -14.17 3.79
CA PHE A 11 -10.87 -12.89 3.54
C PHE A 11 -9.57 -13.04 2.74
N ALA A 12 -8.98 -14.23 2.75
CA ALA A 12 -7.84 -14.59 1.91
C ALA A 12 -8.16 -15.84 1.10
N GLU A 13 -7.66 -15.88 -0.14
CA GLU A 13 -7.80 -17.03 -1.03
C GLU A 13 -6.90 -18.19 -0.58
N SER A 14 -7.09 -19.38 -1.19
CA SER A 14 -6.25 -20.57 -0.92
C SER A 14 -4.81 -20.35 -1.33
N ASP A 15 -4.56 -19.58 -2.39
CA ASP A 15 -3.25 -19.06 -2.75
C ASP A 15 -3.14 -17.59 -2.32
N PRO A 16 -2.48 -17.29 -1.20
CA PRO A 16 -2.40 -15.94 -0.66
C PRO A 16 -1.24 -15.11 -1.24
N THR A 17 -0.62 -15.55 -2.33
CA THR A 17 0.58 -14.92 -2.90
C THR A 17 0.35 -13.44 -3.20
N ASN A 18 -0.78 -13.08 -3.78
CA ASN A 18 -1.10 -11.69 -4.11
C ASN A 18 -1.13 -10.78 -2.87
N ASP A 19 -1.67 -11.29 -1.77
CA ASP A 19 -1.76 -10.52 -0.51
C ASP A 19 -0.40 -10.47 0.21
N VAL A 20 0.22 -11.66 0.36
CA VAL A 20 1.43 -11.81 1.18
C VAL A 20 2.67 -11.19 0.53
N ASP A 21 2.76 -11.23 -0.80
CA ASP A 21 3.88 -10.66 -1.55
C ASP A 21 3.65 -9.19 -1.94
N GLY A 22 2.49 -8.62 -1.58
CA GLY A 22 2.19 -7.21 -1.82
C GLY A 22 1.78 -6.89 -3.26
N ILE A 23 1.49 -7.90 -4.08
CA ILE A 23 1.14 -7.77 -5.50
C ILE A 23 -0.18 -7.01 -5.66
N ASP A 24 -1.22 -7.37 -4.88
CA ASP A 24 -2.50 -6.68 -4.89
C ASP A 24 -2.35 -5.20 -4.50
N ALA A 25 -1.54 -4.92 -3.49
CA ALA A 25 -1.23 -3.56 -3.10
C ALA A 25 -0.48 -2.79 -4.21
N ALA A 26 0.43 -3.44 -4.94
CA ALA A 26 1.12 -2.82 -6.07
C ALA A 26 0.16 -2.47 -7.22
N TYR A 27 -0.80 -3.34 -7.56
CA TYR A 27 -1.86 -3.00 -8.52
C TYR A 27 -2.70 -1.80 -8.08
N LYS A 28 -2.97 -1.68 -6.78
CA LYS A 28 -3.66 -0.50 -6.23
C LYS A 28 -2.83 0.78 -6.42
N MET A 29 -1.51 0.71 -6.27
CA MET A 29 -0.62 1.86 -6.54
C MET A 29 -0.65 2.25 -8.01
N VAL A 30 -0.66 1.30 -8.96
CA VAL A 30 -0.83 1.56 -10.39
C VAL A 30 -2.11 2.36 -10.66
N ILE A 31 -3.23 1.96 -10.06
CA ILE A 31 -4.52 2.64 -10.23
C ILE A 31 -4.49 4.03 -9.59
N LEU A 32 -3.99 4.13 -8.35
CA LEU A 32 -3.97 5.38 -7.59
C LEU A 32 -3.02 6.42 -8.20
N SER A 33 -1.92 6.00 -8.83
CA SER A 33 -1.01 6.92 -9.52
C SER A 33 -1.71 7.69 -10.64
N GLN A 34 -2.51 7.01 -11.44
CA GLN A 34 -3.29 7.67 -12.49
C GLN A 34 -4.41 8.53 -11.87
N PHE A 35 -5.02 8.05 -10.79
CA PHE A 35 -6.13 8.74 -10.16
C PHE A 35 -5.70 10.05 -9.48
N ALA A 36 -4.63 10.03 -8.71
CA ALA A 36 -4.18 11.16 -7.90
C ALA A 36 -3.22 12.09 -8.65
N PHE A 37 -2.35 11.54 -9.50
CA PHE A 37 -1.27 12.28 -10.13
C PHE A 37 -1.42 12.41 -11.66
N GLY A 38 -2.39 11.71 -12.27
CA GLY A 38 -2.59 11.70 -13.71
C GLY A 38 -1.50 10.96 -14.49
N MET A 39 -0.66 10.19 -13.82
CA MET A 39 0.45 9.43 -14.44
C MET A 39 0.11 7.95 -14.51
N LYS A 40 0.36 7.32 -15.66
CA LYS A 40 0.16 5.89 -15.90
C LYS A 40 1.43 5.12 -15.54
N VAL A 41 1.57 4.78 -14.27
CA VAL A 41 2.65 3.91 -13.78
C VAL A 41 2.34 2.46 -14.19
N ALA A 42 3.33 1.73 -14.71
CA ALA A 42 3.19 0.29 -14.96
C ALA A 42 3.44 -0.51 -13.67
N PHE A 43 3.00 -1.76 -13.65
CA PHE A 43 3.23 -2.63 -12.48
C PHE A 43 4.73 -2.80 -12.17
N ASP A 44 5.54 -2.95 -13.21
CA ASP A 44 7.00 -3.12 -13.08
C ASP A 44 7.72 -1.86 -12.58
N ASP A 45 7.06 -0.70 -12.62
CA ASP A 45 7.58 0.56 -12.08
C ASP A 45 7.33 0.68 -10.56
N VAL A 46 6.47 -0.19 -10.00
CA VAL A 46 6.16 -0.20 -8.56
C VAL A 46 7.09 -1.17 -7.84
N ALA A 47 8.07 -0.66 -7.11
CA ALA A 47 8.88 -1.49 -6.24
C ALA A 47 7.99 -2.12 -5.16
N HIS A 48 7.96 -3.47 -5.06
CA HIS A 48 7.13 -4.11 -4.07
C HIS A 48 7.85 -5.20 -3.30
N LYS A 49 7.58 -5.24 -2.00
CA LYS A 49 8.12 -6.22 -1.06
C LYS A 49 7.01 -6.64 -0.11
N GLY A 50 6.75 -7.94 -0.06
CA GLY A 50 5.73 -8.51 0.82
C GLY A 50 6.20 -8.74 2.25
N ILE A 51 5.33 -9.41 3.03
CA ILE A 51 5.50 -9.63 4.48
C ILE A 51 6.10 -11.00 4.83
N ARG A 52 6.48 -11.84 3.86
CA ARG A 52 6.97 -13.20 4.14
C ARG A 52 8.19 -13.25 5.06
N ASN A 53 9.03 -12.23 5.00
CA ASN A 53 10.27 -12.14 5.78
C ASN A 53 10.13 -11.38 7.09
N ILE A 54 8.91 -10.92 7.43
CA ILE A 54 8.65 -10.27 8.72
C ILE A 54 8.49 -11.34 9.79
N THR A 55 9.34 -11.27 10.78
CA THR A 55 9.38 -12.23 11.89
C THR A 55 8.57 -11.74 13.10
N PRO A 56 8.17 -12.63 14.02
CA PRO A 56 7.58 -12.21 15.30
C PRO A 56 8.50 -11.28 16.09
N GLU A 57 9.81 -11.45 15.99
CA GLU A 57 10.81 -10.62 16.63
C GLU A 57 10.80 -9.20 16.07
N ASP A 58 10.69 -9.03 14.75
CA ASP A 58 10.57 -7.71 14.11
C ASP A 58 9.31 -6.97 14.62
N VAL A 59 8.20 -7.70 14.75
CA VAL A 59 6.95 -7.14 15.29
C VAL A 59 7.11 -6.73 16.76
N ALA A 60 7.77 -7.54 17.59
CA ALA A 60 8.02 -7.23 18.98
C ALA A 60 8.90 -5.98 19.13
N VAL A 61 9.99 -5.91 18.35
CA VAL A 61 10.87 -4.73 18.33
C VAL A 61 10.10 -3.47 17.90
N ALA A 62 9.26 -3.57 16.87
CA ALA A 62 8.43 -2.44 16.45
C ALA A 62 7.53 -1.96 17.60
N GLN A 63 6.86 -2.87 18.29
CA GLN A 63 5.99 -2.55 19.43
C GLN A 63 6.76 -1.89 20.58
N ASP A 64 7.92 -2.41 20.95
CA ASP A 64 8.77 -1.84 22.00
C ASP A 64 9.25 -0.42 21.65
N LEU A 65 9.41 -0.11 20.38
CA LEU A 65 9.77 1.21 19.87
C LEU A 65 8.55 2.14 19.65
N GLY A 66 7.33 1.69 19.94
CA GLY A 66 6.12 2.49 19.74
C GLY A 66 5.60 2.52 18.30
N TYR A 67 5.87 1.47 17.54
CA TYR A 67 5.43 1.31 16.14
C TYR A 67 4.55 0.08 15.97
N VAL A 68 3.82 0.05 14.86
CA VAL A 68 3.18 -1.15 14.33
C VAL A 68 3.72 -1.45 12.94
N VAL A 69 3.79 -2.72 12.57
CA VAL A 69 4.19 -3.14 11.23
C VAL A 69 2.94 -3.24 10.36
N LYS A 70 2.93 -2.54 9.24
CA LYS A 70 1.86 -2.61 8.22
C LYS A 70 2.49 -2.77 6.84
N LEU A 71 1.81 -3.50 5.94
CA LEU A 71 2.12 -3.44 4.52
C LEU A 71 1.50 -2.17 3.95
N VAL A 72 2.34 -1.25 3.51
CA VAL A 72 1.91 0.06 3.02
C VAL A 72 2.31 0.22 1.57
N GLY A 73 1.36 0.59 0.72
CA GLY A 73 1.64 1.15 -0.59
C GLY A 73 1.71 2.66 -0.47
N SER A 74 2.75 3.26 -1.01
CA SER A 74 2.94 4.70 -1.05
C SER A 74 3.19 5.20 -2.47
N ILE A 75 2.67 6.37 -2.75
CA ILE A 75 2.96 7.14 -3.96
C ILE A 75 3.25 8.56 -3.51
N GLU A 76 4.40 9.08 -3.88
CA GLU A 76 4.77 10.46 -3.55
C GLU A 76 5.37 11.18 -4.76
N GLU A 77 5.13 12.47 -4.84
CA GLU A 77 5.78 13.36 -5.82
C GLU A 77 7.07 13.90 -5.21
N THR A 78 8.19 13.59 -5.84
CA THR A 78 9.53 14.08 -5.48
C THR A 78 9.96 15.18 -6.46
N PRO A 79 11.06 15.89 -6.20
CA PRO A 79 11.58 16.89 -7.15
C PRO A 79 11.89 16.32 -8.55
N SER A 80 12.25 15.05 -8.67
CA SER A 80 12.61 14.40 -9.93
C SER A 80 11.49 13.59 -10.58
N GLY A 81 10.35 13.39 -9.92
CA GLY A 81 9.25 12.60 -10.46
C GLY A 81 8.42 11.92 -9.39
N ILE A 82 7.69 10.87 -9.78
CA ILE A 82 6.84 10.11 -8.88
C ILE A 82 7.58 8.85 -8.39
N ALA A 83 7.51 8.57 -7.10
CA ALA A 83 7.94 7.32 -6.50
C ALA A 83 6.69 6.51 -6.10
N ALA A 84 6.67 5.22 -6.47
CA ALA A 84 5.61 4.30 -6.10
C ALA A 84 6.21 3.00 -5.56
N GLU A 85 5.83 2.62 -4.35
CA GLU A 85 6.33 1.41 -3.72
C GLU A 85 5.29 0.74 -2.82
N VAL A 86 5.51 -0.54 -2.53
CA VAL A 86 4.79 -1.31 -1.51
C VAL A 86 5.81 -1.99 -0.62
N THR A 87 5.80 -1.69 0.66
CA THR A 87 6.77 -2.26 1.60
C THR A 87 6.20 -2.45 3.00
N PRO A 88 6.64 -3.45 3.75
CA PRO A 88 6.39 -3.51 5.18
C PRO A 88 7.00 -2.29 5.87
N THR A 89 6.17 -1.53 6.55
CA THR A 89 6.54 -0.23 7.12
C THR A 89 6.28 -0.20 8.61
N PHE A 90 7.21 0.35 9.37
CA PHE A 90 7.02 0.67 10.79
C PHE A 90 6.28 2.01 10.88
N LEU A 91 4.99 1.95 11.23
CA LEU A 91 4.17 3.14 11.42
C LEU A 91 4.11 3.50 12.90
N PRO A 92 4.36 4.77 13.28
CA PRO A 92 4.12 5.21 14.66
C PRO A 92 2.70 4.88 15.09
N ILE A 93 2.49 4.46 16.34
CA ILE A 93 1.15 4.11 16.86
C ILE A 93 0.17 5.28 16.78
N ALA A 94 0.66 6.52 16.75
CA ALA A 94 -0.15 7.73 16.59
C ALA A 94 -0.57 8.00 15.15
N HIS A 95 0.03 7.31 14.15
CA HIS A 95 -0.32 7.51 12.75
C HIS A 95 -1.73 6.96 12.45
N PRO A 96 -2.59 7.66 11.70
CA PRO A 96 -3.96 7.21 11.42
C PRO A 96 -4.05 5.78 10.84
N LEU A 97 -3.14 5.42 9.93
CA LEU A 97 -3.08 4.07 9.35
C LEU A 97 -2.72 2.97 10.37
N ALA A 98 -2.10 3.30 11.49
CA ALA A 98 -1.75 2.31 12.52
C ALA A 98 -2.99 1.66 13.14
N SER A 99 -4.10 2.38 13.21
CA SER A 99 -5.37 1.92 13.76
C SER A 99 -6.20 1.04 12.83
N VAL A 100 -5.80 0.90 11.56
CA VAL A 100 -6.51 0.10 10.55
C VAL A 100 -6.23 -1.37 10.77
N ASN A 101 -7.23 -2.16 11.19
CA ASN A 101 -7.07 -3.55 11.55
C ASN A 101 -8.17 -4.44 10.96
N GLY A 102 -7.95 -5.76 11.00
CA GLY A 102 -8.90 -6.78 10.54
C GLY A 102 -9.16 -6.66 9.04
N VAL A 103 -10.43 -6.62 8.66
CA VAL A 103 -10.89 -6.55 7.27
C VAL A 103 -10.92 -5.12 6.71
N MET A 104 -10.53 -4.15 7.53
CA MET A 104 -10.57 -2.75 7.15
C MET A 104 -9.33 -2.37 6.35
N ASN A 105 -9.56 -1.54 5.33
CA ASN A 105 -8.52 -0.89 4.53
C ASN A 105 -8.65 0.62 4.66
N ALA A 106 -7.55 1.31 4.41
CA ALA A 106 -7.57 2.76 4.34
C ALA A 106 -6.65 3.29 3.25
N VAL A 107 -7.02 4.44 2.71
CA VAL A 107 -6.17 5.28 1.88
C VAL A 107 -5.99 6.59 2.63
N PHE A 108 -4.75 6.89 2.98
CA PHE A 108 -4.36 8.14 3.61
C PHE A 108 -3.78 9.06 2.55
N VAL A 109 -4.26 10.28 2.50
CA VAL A 109 -3.87 11.27 1.50
C VAL A 109 -3.40 12.52 2.22
N GLU A 110 -2.19 12.93 1.91
CA GLU A 110 -1.63 14.22 2.31
C GLU A 110 -1.59 15.15 1.11
N SER A 111 -2.15 16.32 1.23
CA SER A 111 -2.22 17.29 0.14
C SER A 111 -1.99 18.72 0.61
N ILE A 112 -1.42 19.56 -0.25
CA ILE A 112 -1.11 20.95 0.06
C ILE A 112 -2.37 21.76 0.42
N GLY A 113 -3.50 21.46 -0.23
CA GLY A 113 -4.72 22.26 -0.08
C GLY A 113 -5.56 21.91 1.14
N ILE A 114 -5.65 20.61 1.49
CA ILE A 114 -6.56 20.10 2.53
C ILE A 114 -5.78 19.59 3.76
N GLY A 115 -4.48 19.28 3.58
CA GLY A 115 -3.70 18.56 4.58
C GLY A 115 -4.02 17.07 4.54
N GLU A 116 -4.15 16.46 5.70
CA GLU A 116 -4.39 15.04 5.87
C GLU A 116 -5.86 14.66 5.69
N SER A 117 -6.10 13.59 4.94
CA SER A 117 -7.43 13.01 4.75
C SER A 117 -7.29 11.49 4.77
N MET A 118 -8.31 10.78 5.26
CA MET A 118 -8.32 9.33 5.26
C MET A 118 -9.66 8.79 4.78
N TYR A 119 -9.61 7.85 3.84
CA TYR A 119 -10.74 7.04 3.42
C TYR A 119 -10.60 5.66 4.08
N TYR A 120 -11.60 5.27 4.85
CA TYR A 120 -11.57 4.06 5.66
C TYR A 120 -12.83 3.24 5.44
N GLY A 121 -12.67 1.94 5.22
CA GLY A 121 -13.80 1.04 5.01
C GLY A 121 -13.38 -0.41 4.83
N PRO A 122 -14.36 -1.34 4.72
CA PRO A 122 -14.07 -2.75 4.48
C PRO A 122 -13.49 -2.94 3.07
N GLY A 123 -12.29 -3.53 3.01
CA GLY A 123 -11.58 -3.81 1.74
C GLY A 123 -11.94 -5.17 1.13
N ALA A 124 -12.51 -6.09 1.92
CA ALA A 124 -12.88 -7.43 1.48
C ALA A 124 -14.24 -7.84 2.05
N GLY A 125 -14.80 -8.90 1.48
CA GLY A 125 -16.06 -9.47 1.92
C GLY A 125 -17.16 -9.40 0.86
N GLN A 126 -18.11 -10.32 0.97
CA GLN A 126 -19.15 -10.53 -0.03
C GLN A 126 -19.99 -9.27 -0.33
N LYS A 127 -20.47 -8.59 0.72
CA LYS A 127 -21.31 -7.39 0.57
C LYS A 127 -20.54 -6.18 0.01
N PRO A 128 -19.35 -5.82 0.52
CA PRO A 128 -18.56 -4.73 -0.05
C PRO A 128 -18.22 -4.96 -1.52
N THR A 129 -17.79 -6.16 -1.88
CA THR A 129 -17.47 -6.52 -3.27
C THR A 129 -18.70 -6.42 -4.18
N ALA A 130 -19.83 -7.01 -3.78
CA ALA A 130 -21.07 -6.91 -4.54
C ALA A 130 -21.54 -5.46 -4.71
N THR A 131 -21.39 -4.63 -3.68
CA THR A 131 -21.74 -3.20 -3.73
C THR A 131 -20.88 -2.45 -4.75
N SER A 132 -19.58 -2.73 -4.79
CA SER A 132 -18.66 -2.12 -5.76
C SER A 132 -19.02 -2.52 -7.20
N VAL A 133 -19.29 -3.80 -7.44
CA VAL A 133 -19.72 -4.29 -8.77
C VAL A 133 -21.00 -3.62 -9.22
N VAL A 134 -22.01 -3.55 -8.35
CA VAL A 134 -23.30 -2.90 -8.68
C VAL A 134 -23.10 -1.39 -8.93
N ALA A 135 -22.26 -0.73 -8.13
CA ALA A 135 -21.96 0.69 -8.33
C ALA A 135 -21.30 0.94 -9.70
N ASP A 136 -20.40 0.07 -10.12
CA ASP A 136 -19.75 0.18 -11.43
C ASP A 136 -20.74 -0.08 -12.58
N ILE A 137 -21.62 -1.06 -12.45
CA ILE A 137 -22.70 -1.30 -13.44
C ILE A 137 -23.57 -0.04 -13.57
N VAL A 138 -24.02 0.53 -12.46
CA VAL A 138 -24.85 1.77 -12.48
C VAL A 138 -24.09 2.92 -13.14
N ARG A 139 -22.80 3.07 -12.86
CA ARG A 139 -21.95 4.08 -13.48
C ARG A 139 -21.84 3.89 -15.00
N ILE A 140 -21.63 2.65 -15.45
CA ILE A 140 -21.55 2.32 -16.88
C ILE A 140 -22.88 2.67 -17.58
N VAL A 141 -24.02 2.27 -17.00
CA VAL A 141 -25.34 2.58 -17.57
C VAL A 141 -25.57 4.09 -17.68
N ARG A 142 -25.21 4.87 -16.64
CA ARG A 142 -25.29 6.34 -16.69
C ARG A 142 -24.42 6.91 -17.83
N ARG A 143 -23.15 6.48 -17.93
CA ARG A 143 -22.24 6.93 -18.98
C ARG A 143 -22.71 6.56 -20.39
N LEU A 144 -23.37 5.41 -20.55
CA LEU A 144 -24.03 5.04 -21.83
C LEU A 144 -25.12 6.01 -22.18
N ASN A 145 -26.02 6.33 -21.23
CA ASN A 145 -27.12 7.25 -21.46
C ASN A 145 -26.64 8.67 -21.75
N ASP A 146 -25.55 9.10 -21.09
CA ASP A 146 -24.97 10.44 -21.24
C ASP A 146 -24.02 10.54 -22.46
N GLY A 147 -23.80 9.46 -23.23
CA GLY A 147 -22.89 9.42 -24.38
C GLY A 147 -21.42 9.65 -24.00
N THR A 148 -21.04 9.37 -22.74
CA THR A 148 -19.67 9.59 -22.23
C THR A 148 -18.87 8.30 -22.05
N ILE A 149 -19.36 7.17 -22.56
CA ILE A 149 -18.64 5.89 -22.53
C ILE A 149 -17.34 6.00 -23.34
N GLY A 150 -16.28 5.36 -22.86
CA GLY A 150 -14.96 5.39 -23.50
C GLY A 150 -14.12 6.62 -23.20
N LYS A 151 -14.65 7.61 -22.47
CA LYS A 151 -13.83 8.69 -21.91
C LYS A 151 -13.03 8.19 -20.72
N ASP A 152 -11.80 8.67 -20.58
CA ASP A 152 -10.96 8.35 -19.42
C ASP A 152 -11.66 8.71 -18.11
N PHE A 153 -11.31 7.96 -17.08
CA PHE A 153 -11.81 8.18 -15.73
C PHE A 153 -11.40 9.56 -15.17
N ASN A 154 -10.17 9.96 -15.47
CA ASN A 154 -9.62 11.25 -15.11
C ASN A 154 -9.10 11.93 -16.40
N GLU A 155 -9.61 13.11 -16.71
CA GLU A 155 -9.14 13.91 -17.87
C GLU A 155 -7.77 14.54 -17.59
N TYR A 156 -7.37 14.61 -16.33
CA TYR A 156 -6.03 15.05 -15.92
C TYR A 156 -5.02 13.95 -16.25
N SER A 157 -4.12 14.27 -17.18
CA SER A 157 -3.07 13.35 -17.63
C SER A 157 -1.74 14.09 -17.71
N ARG A 158 -0.70 13.47 -17.17
CA ARG A 158 0.70 13.92 -17.22
C ARG A 158 1.57 12.81 -17.80
N ASP A 159 2.66 13.19 -18.44
CA ASP A 159 3.69 12.24 -18.84
C ASP A 159 4.31 11.59 -17.58
N LEU A 160 4.52 10.29 -17.64
CA LEU A 160 5.17 9.58 -16.55
C LEU A 160 6.63 10.00 -16.43
N VAL A 161 7.02 10.47 -15.26
CA VAL A 161 8.41 10.70 -14.88
C VAL A 161 8.62 9.97 -13.54
N LEU A 162 9.44 8.93 -13.54
CA LEU A 162 9.80 8.21 -12.32
C LEU A 162 10.87 8.98 -11.54
N ALA A 163 10.76 8.96 -10.23
CA ALA A 163 11.72 9.60 -9.33
C ALA A 163 13.10 8.94 -9.41
N ASN A 164 14.14 9.74 -9.27
CA ASN A 164 15.48 9.21 -9.05
C ASN A 164 15.53 8.53 -7.68
N PRO A 165 16.15 7.35 -7.53
CA PRO A 165 16.27 6.67 -6.25
C PRO A 165 16.90 7.53 -5.14
N GLU A 166 17.76 8.47 -5.50
CA GLU A 166 18.44 9.38 -4.56
C GLU A 166 17.50 10.42 -3.93
N ASP A 167 16.35 10.69 -4.56
CA ASP A 167 15.35 11.64 -4.06
C ASP A 167 14.31 10.97 -3.16
N VAL A 168 14.25 9.64 -3.16
CA VAL A 168 13.38 8.85 -2.28
C VAL A 168 14.12 8.60 -0.96
N LYS A 169 13.72 9.31 0.09
CA LYS A 169 14.37 9.23 1.40
C LYS A 169 13.44 8.57 2.41
N ALA A 170 13.95 7.57 3.12
CA ALA A 170 13.23 6.90 4.19
C ALA A 170 14.18 6.50 5.33
N ASN A 171 13.62 6.30 6.51
CA ASN A 171 14.32 5.64 7.60
C ASN A 171 14.14 4.13 7.45
N TYR A 172 15.21 3.38 7.64
CA TYR A 172 15.22 1.93 7.47
C TYR A 172 15.46 1.22 8.81
N TYR A 173 14.71 0.15 9.02
CA TYR A 173 14.99 -0.83 10.06
C TYR A 173 15.78 -1.99 9.46
N PHE A 174 16.87 -2.36 10.12
CA PHE A 174 17.68 -3.50 9.74
C PHE A 174 17.76 -4.51 10.89
N SER A 175 17.41 -5.77 10.61
CA SER A 175 17.62 -6.89 11.49
C SER A 175 18.76 -7.73 10.95
N ILE A 176 19.79 -7.95 11.75
CA ILE A 176 20.99 -8.67 11.35
C ILE A 176 21.23 -9.83 12.32
N LEU A 177 21.18 -11.04 11.79
CA LEU A 177 21.60 -12.22 12.54
C LEU A 177 23.14 -12.33 12.50
N ALA A 178 23.78 -12.06 13.65
CA ALA A 178 25.22 -12.17 13.78
C ALA A 178 25.58 -13.25 14.81
N PRO A 179 26.70 -13.99 14.65
CA PRO A 179 27.22 -14.85 15.69
C PRO A 179 27.53 -14.03 16.95
N ASP A 180 27.22 -14.59 18.13
CA ASP A 180 27.53 -13.93 19.41
C ASP A 180 29.07 -13.90 19.62
N SER A 181 29.72 -12.88 19.07
CA SER A 181 31.14 -12.64 19.27
C SER A 181 31.42 -11.16 19.58
N LYS A 182 32.22 -10.95 20.63
CA LYS A 182 32.62 -9.61 21.07
C LYS A 182 33.17 -8.78 19.90
N GLY A 183 32.58 -7.57 19.69
CA GLY A 183 33.07 -6.57 18.75
C GLY A 183 32.54 -6.68 17.31
N GLN A 184 31.62 -7.57 17.01
CA GLN A 184 31.01 -7.61 15.65
C GLN A 184 30.05 -6.45 15.41
N VAL A 185 29.30 -6.03 16.43
CA VAL A 185 28.38 -4.88 16.32
C VAL A 185 29.15 -3.58 16.03
N LEU A 186 30.35 -3.43 16.61
CA LEU A 186 31.23 -2.27 16.37
C LEU A 186 31.82 -2.20 14.94
N LYS A 187 31.74 -3.27 14.17
CA LYS A 187 32.22 -3.29 12.76
C LYS A 187 31.11 -2.97 11.76
N LEU A 188 29.86 -2.88 12.22
CA LEU A 188 28.66 -2.61 11.42
C LEU A 188 28.18 -1.16 11.57
N ALA A 189 28.69 -0.44 12.55
CA ALA A 189 28.48 0.98 12.76
C ALA A 189 29.60 1.80 12.11
#